data_ffacd5466f18e420ee82bfd3c4f5eb5e
#
_entry.id   ffacd5466f18e420ee82bfd3c4f5eb5e
#
_cell.length_a   1.000
_cell.length_b   1.000
_cell.length_c   1.000
_cell.angle_alpha   90.00
_cell.angle_beta   90.00
_cell.angle_gamma   90.00
#
_symmetry.space_group_name_H-M   'P 1'
#
loop_
_entity.id
_entity.type
_entity.pdbx_description
1 polymer ?
#
loop_
_entity_poly.entity_id
_entity_poly.type
_entity_poly.pdbx_seq_one_letter_code
_entity_poly.pdbx_strand_id
1 'polypeptide(L)'
;MRPAAILAAGALALLPGLFSLPAHAWDRQVKQGETLARTNCARCHAVGRLGASPLRAAPPFRELHTRYPVEDLGEALAEGIRTGHPGMPEFRFDPDQAEALIAYLKSLER
;
A
#
# COMPACT_ATOMS: atom_id res chain seq x y z
N MET A 1 -35.46 17.20 61.84
CA MET A 1 -34.80 17.71 60.62
C MET A 1 -33.78 16.70 60.17
N ARG A 2 -34.03 16.05 59.06
CA ARG A 2 -33.06 15.14 58.46
C ARG A 2 -32.39 15.87 57.27
N PRO A 3 -31.05 15.91 57.22
CA PRO A 3 -30.39 16.47 56.04
C PRO A 3 -30.57 15.48 54.88
N ALA A 4 -31.11 15.97 53.78
CA ALA A 4 -31.20 15.22 52.56
C ALA A 4 -29.79 15.00 51.98
N ALA A 5 -29.34 13.74 51.92
CA ALA A 5 -28.12 13.38 51.27
C ALA A 5 -28.34 13.51 49.74
N ILE A 6 -27.74 14.51 49.18
CA ILE A 6 -27.68 14.67 47.71
C ILE A 6 -26.65 13.67 47.21
N LEU A 7 -27.15 12.54 46.70
CA LEU A 7 -26.28 11.64 45.93
C LEU A 7 -26.02 12.29 44.58
N ALA A 8 -24.87 12.89 44.44
CA ALA A 8 -24.39 13.31 43.13
C ALA A 8 -24.00 12.04 42.36
N ALA A 9 -24.91 11.58 41.51
CA ALA A 9 -24.59 10.55 40.53
C ALA A 9 -23.61 11.17 39.50
N GLY A 10 -22.34 10.91 39.68
CA GLY A 10 -21.34 11.24 38.69
C GLY A 10 -21.59 10.41 37.43
N ALA A 11 -22.18 11.02 36.41
CA ALA A 11 -22.24 10.41 35.10
C ALA A 11 -20.81 10.33 34.55
N LEU A 12 -20.25 9.14 34.61
CA LEU A 12 -18.99 8.82 33.93
C LEU A 12 -19.31 8.78 32.43
N ALA A 13 -19.12 9.88 31.73
CA ALA A 13 -19.22 9.93 30.30
C ALA A 13 -18.05 9.11 29.74
N LEU A 14 -18.33 7.87 29.37
CA LEU A 14 -17.47 7.08 28.49
C LEU A 14 -17.46 7.77 27.14
N LEU A 15 -16.49 8.62 26.91
CA LEU A 15 -16.17 9.10 25.58
C LEU A 15 -15.75 7.88 24.77
N PRO A 16 -16.46 7.54 23.67
CA PRO A 16 -15.96 6.53 22.77
C PRO A 16 -14.62 7.06 22.26
N GLY A 17 -13.54 6.38 22.62
CA GLY A 17 -12.24 6.67 22.06
C GLY A 17 -12.36 6.56 20.55
N LEU A 18 -12.26 7.67 19.85
CA LEU A 18 -12.17 7.71 18.41
C LEU A 18 -10.84 7.04 18.06
N PHE A 19 -10.89 5.73 17.80
CA PHE A 19 -9.82 5.04 17.12
C PHE A 19 -9.81 5.55 15.68
N SER A 20 -9.27 6.74 15.50
CA SER A 20 -8.87 7.20 14.19
C SER A 20 -7.68 6.35 13.79
N LEU A 21 -7.91 5.33 12.94
CA LEU A 21 -6.83 4.73 12.18
C LEU A 21 -6.13 5.89 11.46
N PRO A 22 -4.83 6.11 11.70
CA PRO A 22 -4.19 7.26 11.09
C PRO A 22 -4.22 7.10 9.57
N ALA A 23 -4.92 7.99 8.87
CA ALA A 23 -4.93 8.08 7.41
C ALA A 23 -3.50 8.12 6.84
N HIS A 24 -2.54 8.59 7.63
CA HIS A 24 -1.12 8.65 7.33
C HIS A 24 -0.42 7.28 7.19
N ALA A 25 -0.97 6.19 7.74
CA ALA A 25 -0.35 4.87 7.62
C ALA A 25 -0.40 4.35 6.19
N TRP A 26 -1.54 4.54 5.51
CA TRP A 26 -1.71 4.20 4.09
C TRP A 26 -0.79 5.06 3.22
N ASP A 27 -0.77 6.37 3.45
CA ASP A 27 0.05 7.30 2.67
C ASP A 27 1.54 6.99 2.80
N ARG A 28 2.01 6.63 3.99
CA ARG A 28 3.40 6.22 4.20
C ARG A 28 3.73 4.92 3.47
N GLN A 29 2.82 3.95 3.50
CA GLN A 29 3.00 2.68 2.82
C GLN A 29 3.05 2.88 1.30
N VAL A 30 2.15 3.66 0.75
CA VAL A 30 2.14 4.02 -0.68
C VAL A 30 3.44 4.73 -1.07
N LYS A 31 3.90 5.67 -0.25
CA LYS A 31 5.16 6.39 -0.49
C LYS A 31 6.38 5.47 -0.46
N GLN A 32 6.41 4.54 0.48
CA GLN A 32 7.45 3.51 0.52
C GLN A 32 7.42 2.65 -0.75
N GLY A 33 6.25 2.23 -1.18
CA GLY A 33 6.07 1.47 -2.41
C GLY A 33 6.52 2.24 -3.64
N GLU A 34 6.20 3.52 -3.73
CA GLU A 34 6.68 4.39 -4.80
C GLU A 34 8.22 4.45 -4.83
N THR A 35 8.84 4.63 -3.69
CA THR A 35 10.31 4.65 -3.58
C THR A 35 10.94 3.34 -4.04
N LEU A 36 10.37 2.21 -3.62
CA LEU A 36 10.82 0.88 -4.04
C LEU A 36 10.67 0.68 -5.56
N ALA A 37 9.55 1.10 -6.13
CA ALA A 37 9.29 1.02 -7.55
C ALA A 37 10.30 1.87 -8.36
N ARG A 38 10.53 3.10 -7.95
CA ARG A 38 11.48 3.99 -8.62
C ARG A 38 12.92 3.47 -8.53
N THR A 39 13.28 2.85 -7.43
CA THR A 39 14.62 2.32 -7.21
C THR A 39 14.88 1.03 -8.01
N ASN A 40 13.89 0.15 -8.10
CA ASN A 40 14.08 -1.22 -8.59
C ASN A 40 13.44 -1.49 -9.95
N CYS A 41 12.46 -0.72 -10.38
CA CYS A 41 11.62 -1.06 -11.51
C CYS A 41 11.66 -0.02 -12.65
N ALA A 42 12.05 1.22 -12.33
CA ALA A 42 11.97 2.35 -13.27
C ALA A 42 12.95 2.25 -14.45
N ARG A 43 13.93 1.37 -14.39
CA ARG A 43 14.82 1.13 -15.52
C ARG A 43 14.06 0.61 -16.74
N CYS A 44 13.02 -0.19 -16.52
CA CYS A 44 12.26 -0.85 -17.56
C CYS A 44 10.82 -0.38 -17.63
N HIS A 45 10.19 -0.13 -16.49
CA HIS A 45 8.78 0.24 -16.39
C HIS A 45 8.58 1.74 -16.18
N ALA A 46 7.53 2.29 -16.81
CA ALA A 46 6.97 3.55 -16.35
C ALA A 46 6.27 3.29 -15.02
N VAL A 47 6.81 3.82 -13.94
CA VAL A 47 6.32 3.54 -12.58
C VAL A 47 5.33 4.60 -12.08
N GLY A 48 5.19 5.72 -12.79
CA GLY A 48 4.29 6.81 -12.42
C GLY A 48 2.99 6.81 -13.22
N ARG A 49 2.25 7.91 -13.08
CA ARG A 49 0.94 8.09 -13.74
C ARG A 49 1.03 8.48 -15.20
N LEU A 50 2.19 8.92 -15.67
CA LEU A 50 2.42 9.47 -17.00
C LEU A 50 3.65 8.84 -17.64
N GLY A 51 3.68 8.90 -18.96
CA GLY A 51 4.83 8.51 -19.75
C GLY A 51 4.84 7.05 -20.21
N ALA A 52 5.71 6.78 -21.16
CA ALA A 52 5.93 5.45 -21.68
C ALA A 52 7.03 4.74 -20.87
N SER A 53 6.94 3.41 -20.80
CA SER A 53 8.00 2.60 -20.21
C SER A 53 9.29 2.72 -21.04
N PRO A 54 10.47 2.86 -20.40
CA PRO A 54 11.76 2.83 -21.09
C PRO A 54 11.94 1.57 -21.92
N LEU A 55 11.57 0.41 -21.38
CA LEU A 55 11.49 -0.84 -22.13
C LEU A 55 10.08 -1.03 -22.65
N ARG A 56 9.95 -1.06 -23.99
CA ARG A 56 8.64 -1.14 -24.63
C ARG A 56 7.80 -2.35 -24.22
N ALA A 57 8.44 -3.48 -23.98
CA ALA A 57 7.78 -4.71 -23.57
C ALA A 57 7.31 -4.69 -22.10
N ALA A 58 7.84 -3.78 -21.27
CA ALA A 58 7.48 -3.66 -19.87
C ALA A 58 6.23 -2.79 -19.72
N PRO A 59 5.09 -3.34 -19.24
CA PRO A 59 3.88 -2.54 -19.12
C PRO A 59 4.04 -1.43 -18.09
N PRO A 60 3.45 -0.24 -18.33
CA PRO A 60 3.36 0.79 -17.32
C PRO A 60 2.62 0.30 -16.08
N PHE A 61 3.09 0.66 -14.91
CA PHE A 61 2.50 0.21 -13.64
C PHE A 61 1.04 0.62 -13.47
N ARG A 62 0.66 1.79 -13.99
CA ARG A 62 -0.73 2.26 -13.97
C ARG A 62 -1.70 1.37 -14.76
N GLU A 63 -1.21 0.51 -15.65
CA GLU A 63 -2.01 -0.37 -16.52
C GLU A 63 -2.03 -1.82 -16.04
N LEU A 64 -1.25 -2.20 -15.02
CA LEU A 64 -1.15 -3.58 -14.57
C LEU A 64 -2.49 -4.15 -14.11
N HIS A 65 -3.31 -3.36 -13.42
CA HIS A 65 -4.64 -3.78 -12.96
C HIS A 65 -5.62 -4.14 -14.07
N THR A 66 -5.35 -3.70 -15.31
CA THR A 66 -6.18 -4.08 -16.46
C THR A 66 -5.89 -5.49 -16.96
N ARG A 67 -4.78 -6.07 -16.53
CA ARG A 67 -4.33 -7.40 -16.97
C ARG A 67 -4.64 -8.48 -15.93
N TYR A 68 -4.52 -8.15 -14.63
CA TYR A 68 -4.77 -9.03 -13.50
C TYR A 68 -4.87 -8.19 -12.20
N PRO A 69 -5.45 -8.76 -11.13
CA PRO A 69 -5.42 -8.09 -9.83
C PRO A 69 -3.98 -7.91 -9.35
N VAL A 70 -3.59 -6.70 -8.99
CA VAL A 70 -2.20 -6.42 -8.58
C VAL A 70 -1.81 -7.13 -7.29
N GLU A 71 -2.78 -7.49 -6.46
CA GLU A 71 -2.58 -8.27 -5.24
C GLU A 71 -1.89 -9.61 -5.51
N ASP A 72 -2.13 -10.21 -6.68
CA ASP A 72 -1.55 -11.48 -7.07
C ASP A 72 -0.03 -11.40 -7.26
N LEU A 73 0.52 -10.21 -7.41
CA LEU A 73 1.97 -9.99 -7.50
C LEU A 73 2.68 -10.04 -6.16
N GLY A 74 1.97 -9.90 -5.05
CA GLY A 74 2.58 -9.81 -3.72
C GLY A 74 3.42 -11.04 -3.39
N GLU A 75 2.91 -12.22 -3.64
CA GLU A 75 3.60 -13.48 -3.41
C GLU A 75 4.85 -13.62 -4.31
N ALA A 76 4.71 -13.32 -5.59
CA ALA A 76 5.83 -13.37 -6.54
C ALA A 76 6.95 -12.40 -6.15
N LEU A 77 6.62 -11.21 -5.69
CA LEU A 77 7.58 -10.20 -5.26
C LEU A 77 8.29 -10.59 -3.96
N ALA A 78 7.61 -11.27 -3.05
CA ALA A 78 8.17 -11.71 -1.77
C ALA A 78 8.99 -13.00 -1.90
N GLU A 79 8.53 -13.95 -2.70
CA GLU A 79 9.14 -15.28 -2.82
C GLU A 79 10.17 -15.38 -3.93
N GLY A 80 10.21 -14.42 -4.85
CA GLY A 80 11.14 -14.45 -5.97
C GLY A 80 10.74 -15.39 -7.09
N ILE A 81 9.45 -15.64 -7.26
CA ILE A 81 8.94 -16.45 -8.35
C ILE A 81 9.17 -15.74 -9.69
N ARG A 82 9.66 -16.50 -10.67
CA ARG A 82 9.83 -15.96 -12.01
C ARG A 82 8.49 -15.58 -12.61
N THR A 83 8.39 -14.35 -13.08
CA THR A 83 7.15 -13.80 -13.65
C THR A 83 6.82 -14.34 -15.05
N GLY A 84 7.65 -15.22 -15.63
CA GLY A 84 7.49 -15.70 -17.00
C GLY A 84 7.96 -14.71 -18.07
N HIS A 85 8.57 -13.58 -17.68
CA HIS A 85 9.12 -12.59 -18.59
C HIS A 85 10.66 -12.68 -18.62
N PRO A 86 11.26 -13.19 -19.72
CA PRO A 86 12.69 -13.51 -19.74
C PRO A 86 13.63 -12.35 -19.45
N GLY A 87 13.21 -11.12 -19.73
CA GLY A 87 14.01 -9.92 -19.52
C GLY A 87 13.85 -9.28 -18.15
N MET A 88 12.90 -9.73 -17.35
CA MET A 88 12.61 -9.14 -16.04
C MET A 88 13.44 -9.84 -14.96
N PRO A 89 14.23 -9.07 -14.16
CA PRO A 89 14.94 -9.65 -13.03
C PRO A 89 14.01 -10.26 -11.99
N GLU A 90 14.48 -11.30 -11.32
CA GLU A 90 13.83 -11.86 -10.16
C GLU A 90 14.13 -11.01 -8.92
N PHE A 91 13.09 -10.58 -8.21
CA PHE A 91 13.22 -9.82 -6.97
C PHE A 91 12.73 -10.65 -5.79
N ARG A 92 13.35 -10.42 -4.63
CA ARG A 92 12.91 -10.93 -3.34
C ARG A 92 12.83 -9.77 -2.38
N PHE A 93 11.63 -9.25 -2.20
CA PHE A 93 11.37 -8.20 -1.23
C PHE A 93 10.94 -8.80 0.10
N ASP A 94 11.27 -8.12 1.19
CA ASP A 94 10.66 -8.44 2.47
C ASP A 94 9.12 -8.32 2.36
N PRO A 95 8.34 -9.08 3.14
CA PRO A 95 6.88 -9.01 3.07
C PRO A 95 6.32 -7.59 3.18
N ASP A 96 6.86 -6.77 4.07
CA ASP A 96 6.43 -5.37 4.24
C ASP A 96 6.72 -4.54 2.98
N GLN A 97 7.83 -4.79 2.32
CA GLN A 97 8.19 -4.11 1.08
C GLN A 97 7.27 -4.54 -0.07
N ALA A 98 6.97 -5.83 -0.16
CA ALA A 98 6.03 -6.36 -1.15
C ALA A 98 4.64 -5.73 -0.95
N GLU A 99 4.16 -5.65 0.28
CA GLU A 99 2.89 -4.99 0.61
C GLU A 99 2.90 -3.51 0.25
N ALA A 100 4.00 -2.82 0.49
CA ALA A 100 4.14 -1.41 0.12
C ALA A 100 4.10 -1.22 -1.40
N LEU A 101 4.74 -2.09 -2.17
CA LEU A 101 4.66 -2.08 -3.63
C LEU A 101 3.23 -2.30 -4.11
N ILE A 102 2.51 -3.26 -3.54
CA ILE A 102 1.10 -3.50 -3.87
C ILE A 102 0.24 -2.27 -3.54
N ALA A 103 0.44 -1.66 -2.38
CA ALA A 103 -0.28 -0.44 -2.00
C ALA A 103 -0.03 0.69 -3.02
N TYR A 104 1.21 0.85 -3.46
CA TYR A 104 1.54 1.83 -4.48
C TYR A 104 0.85 1.51 -5.82
N LEU A 105 0.92 0.28 -6.29
CA LEU A 105 0.25 -0.15 -7.53
C LEU A 105 -1.25 0.11 -7.46
N LYS A 106 -1.90 -0.19 -6.34
CA LYS A 106 -3.32 0.10 -6.14
C LYS A 106 -3.62 1.60 -6.18
N SER A 107 -2.72 2.43 -5.70
CA SER A 107 -2.87 3.88 -5.77
C SER A 107 -2.87 4.42 -7.20
N LEU A 108 -2.31 3.68 -8.15
CA LEU A 108 -2.26 4.03 -9.57
C LEU A 108 -3.51 3.62 -10.36
N GLU A 109 -4.42 2.87 -9.75
CA GLU A 109 -5.64 2.36 -10.41
C GLU A 109 -6.73 3.43 -10.62
N ARG A 110 -6.49 4.62 -10.14
CA ARG A 110 -7.44 5.74 -10.25
C ARG A 110 -7.17 6.62 -11.45
#